data_d5a7c7a5eae12905d743f51ba428f0f4
#
_entry.id   d5a7c7a5eae12905d743f51ba428f0f4
#
_cell.length_a   1.000
_cell.length_b   1.000
_cell.length_c   1.000
_cell.angle_alpha   90.00
_cell.angle_beta   90.00
_cell.angle_gamma   90.00
#
_symmetry.space_group_name_H-M   'P 1'
#
loop_
_entity.id
_entity.type
_entity.pdbx_description
1 polymer ?
#
loop_
_entity_poly.entity_id
_entity_poly.type
_entity_poly.pdbx_seq_one_letter_code
_entity_poly.pdbx_strand_id
1 'polypeptide(L)'
;MSVSFLSECKEKVLNRIDTLIPDKNKITASMRYSALADSKCIRAGLIFASGNLNKEISDSSLIDMATSIELMHTYSLIHDDLPSMDNDNIRRGQASNHVKFNEATAILTGDALQALAYETIASSPDLIHEQKIESIKALSSACGHKGMILGQQYDLDAENNEYNDIQKIHELKTGKLIQVAITLPHLGNEKQDNEQMILHDVGKGLGLSLIHI
;
A
#
# COMPACT_ATOMS: atom_id res chain seq x y z
N MET A 1 13.08 -4.47 12.77
CA MET A 1 13.75 -3.57 11.80
C MET A 1 14.40 -2.43 12.58
N SER A 2 15.66 -2.07 12.23
CA SER A 2 16.30 -0.91 12.86
C SER A 2 15.73 0.41 12.30
N VAL A 3 15.85 1.51 13.06
CA VAL A 3 15.40 2.84 12.61
C VAL A 3 16.14 3.26 11.35
N SER A 4 17.44 2.97 11.23
CA SER A 4 18.25 3.26 10.03
C SER A 4 17.73 2.53 8.78
N PHE A 5 17.37 1.26 8.90
CA PHE A 5 16.84 0.46 7.80
C PHE A 5 15.52 1.03 7.25
N LEU A 6 14.58 1.38 8.15
CA LEU A 6 13.32 1.98 7.71
C LEU A 6 13.53 3.36 7.06
N SER A 7 14.48 4.15 7.55
CA SER A 7 14.81 5.46 6.96
C SER A 7 15.37 5.30 5.54
N GLU A 8 16.25 4.34 5.31
CA GLU A 8 16.79 4.05 3.96
C GLU A 8 15.68 3.57 2.99
N CYS A 9 14.81 2.66 3.46
CA CYS A 9 13.66 2.19 2.67
C CYS A 9 12.73 3.35 2.29
N LYS A 10 12.41 4.21 3.27
CA LYS A 10 11.58 5.39 3.07
C LYS A 10 12.19 6.33 2.04
N GLU A 11 13.49 6.65 2.15
CA GLU A 11 14.18 7.54 1.21
C GLU A 11 14.10 7.00 -0.23
N LYS A 12 14.38 5.70 -0.44
CA LYS A 12 14.28 5.06 -1.76
C LYS A 12 12.87 5.21 -2.36
N VAL A 13 11.83 4.97 -1.55
CA VAL A 13 10.42 5.06 -1.99
C VAL A 13 10.02 6.50 -2.29
N LEU A 14 10.35 7.46 -1.41
CA LEU A 14 10.01 8.86 -1.63
C LEU A 14 10.70 9.43 -2.88
N ASN A 15 11.97 9.10 -3.12
CA ASN A 15 12.68 9.47 -4.34
C ASN A 15 12.03 8.88 -5.59
N ARG A 16 11.55 7.63 -5.51
CA ARG A 16 10.84 7.00 -6.62
C ARG A 16 9.49 7.67 -6.89
N ILE A 17 8.70 7.96 -5.85
CA ILE A 17 7.43 8.69 -5.96
C ILE A 17 7.66 10.08 -6.57
N ASP A 18 8.69 10.80 -6.12
CA ASP A 18 9.04 12.13 -6.64
C ASP A 18 9.32 12.10 -8.14
N THR A 19 10.00 11.04 -8.61
CA THR A 19 10.29 10.81 -10.03
C THR A 19 9.03 10.46 -10.84
N LEU A 20 8.13 9.64 -10.27
CA LEU A 20 6.92 9.16 -10.96
C LEU A 20 5.84 10.24 -11.08
N ILE A 21 5.77 11.16 -10.13
CA ILE A 21 4.71 12.18 -10.05
C ILE A 21 5.31 13.59 -10.24
N PRO A 22 5.53 14.04 -11.48
CA PRO A 22 6.02 15.39 -11.74
C PRO A 22 4.96 16.44 -11.38
N ASP A 23 5.35 17.52 -10.71
CA ASP A 23 4.44 18.63 -10.35
C ASP A 23 4.07 19.48 -11.56
N LYS A 24 3.00 19.11 -12.26
CA LYS A 24 2.58 19.76 -13.52
C LYS A 24 1.16 20.33 -13.49
N ASN A 25 0.31 19.84 -12.60
CA ASN A 25 -1.11 20.23 -12.53
C ASN A 25 -1.68 19.96 -11.14
N LYS A 26 -2.95 20.35 -10.91
CA LYS A 26 -3.62 20.22 -9.62
C LYS A 26 -3.70 18.77 -9.12
N ILE A 27 -3.90 17.79 -10.01
CA ILE A 27 -3.96 16.37 -9.62
C ILE A 27 -2.58 15.89 -9.17
N THR A 28 -1.52 16.14 -9.94
CA THR A 28 -0.17 15.74 -9.54
C THR A 28 0.32 16.47 -8.30
N ALA A 29 -0.02 17.75 -8.10
CA ALA A 29 0.25 18.47 -6.86
C ALA A 29 -0.47 17.84 -5.66
N SER A 30 -1.72 17.43 -5.82
CA SER A 30 -2.51 16.76 -4.80
C SER A 30 -1.98 15.34 -4.48
N MET A 31 -1.58 14.56 -5.51
CA MET A 31 -0.92 13.26 -5.33
C MET A 31 0.38 13.41 -4.53
N ARG A 32 1.25 14.34 -4.91
CA ARG A 32 2.52 14.65 -4.22
C ARG A 32 2.29 15.05 -2.77
N TYR A 33 1.31 15.92 -2.52
CA TYR A 33 0.98 16.39 -1.17
C TYR A 33 0.73 15.23 -0.20
N SER A 34 0.01 14.19 -0.62
CA SER A 34 -0.28 13.04 0.24
C SER A 34 0.79 11.95 0.18
N ALA A 35 1.34 11.65 -1.00
CA ALA A 35 2.27 10.52 -1.17
C ALA A 35 3.70 10.83 -0.65
N LEU A 36 4.11 12.12 -0.65
CA LEU A 36 5.39 12.56 -0.10
C LEU A 36 5.29 13.04 1.36
N ALA A 37 4.10 12.99 1.97
CA ALA A 37 3.90 13.33 3.38
C ALA A 37 4.71 12.41 4.29
N ASP A 38 5.05 12.92 5.49
CA ASP A 38 5.81 12.13 6.47
C ASP A 38 5.06 10.86 6.86
N SER A 39 5.71 9.71 6.69
CA SER A 39 5.16 8.39 6.96
C SER A 39 6.23 7.45 7.48
N LYS A 40 5.82 6.40 8.19
CA LYS A 40 6.77 5.38 8.69
C LYS A 40 7.23 4.41 7.58
N CYS A 41 6.56 4.35 6.44
CA CYS A 41 6.79 3.43 5.32
C CYS A 41 7.01 1.97 5.77
N ILE A 42 6.19 1.49 6.71
CA ILE A 42 6.35 0.14 7.29
C ILE A 42 6.12 -0.94 6.22
N ARG A 43 5.15 -0.75 5.33
CA ARG A 43 4.86 -1.71 4.25
C ARG A 43 6.01 -1.80 3.26
N ALA A 44 6.59 -0.68 2.90
CA ALA A 44 7.83 -0.63 2.12
C ALA A 44 8.97 -1.38 2.84
N GLY A 45 9.18 -1.12 4.12
CA GLY A 45 10.17 -1.83 4.93
C GLY A 45 9.97 -3.34 4.95
N LEU A 46 8.72 -3.83 4.95
CA LEU A 46 8.40 -5.26 4.87
C LEU A 46 8.78 -5.86 3.50
N ILE A 47 8.54 -5.12 2.40
CA ILE A 47 8.98 -5.55 1.05
C ILE A 47 10.51 -5.69 0.99
N PHE A 48 11.26 -4.69 1.45
CA PHE A 48 12.72 -4.76 1.45
C PHE A 48 13.23 -5.87 2.38
N ALA A 49 12.65 -6.03 3.57
CA ALA A 49 13.04 -7.08 4.52
C ALA A 49 12.80 -8.48 3.95
N SER A 50 11.64 -8.70 3.33
CA SER A 50 11.28 -9.96 2.68
C SER A 50 12.10 -10.17 1.41
N GLY A 51 12.23 -9.14 0.57
CA GLY A 51 12.97 -9.20 -0.68
C GLY A 51 14.46 -9.50 -0.51
N ASN A 52 15.06 -9.06 0.59
CA ASN A 52 16.45 -9.40 0.91
C ASN A 52 16.68 -10.92 1.13
N LEU A 53 15.62 -11.70 1.33
CA LEU A 53 15.69 -13.16 1.37
C LEU A 53 15.70 -13.75 -0.05
N ASN A 54 15.20 -13.04 -1.04
CA ASN A 54 15.17 -13.46 -2.43
C ASN A 54 16.34 -12.87 -3.21
N LYS A 55 17.38 -13.68 -3.45
CA LYS A 55 18.60 -13.26 -4.16
C LYS A 55 18.42 -13.01 -5.66
N GLU A 56 17.26 -13.37 -6.22
CA GLU A 56 16.96 -13.25 -7.65
C GLU A 56 16.27 -11.94 -8.01
N ILE A 57 15.79 -11.17 -6.99
CA ILE A 57 15.11 -9.90 -7.21
C ILE A 57 16.09 -8.72 -7.13
N SER A 58 15.98 -7.78 -8.06
CA SER A 58 16.83 -6.58 -8.07
C SER A 58 16.34 -5.52 -7.07
N ASP A 59 17.26 -4.66 -6.61
CA ASP A 59 16.93 -3.49 -5.78
C ASP A 59 15.90 -2.58 -6.48
N SER A 60 16.03 -2.39 -7.80
CA SER A 60 15.10 -1.60 -8.61
C SER A 60 13.68 -2.18 -8.55
N SER A 61 13.54 -3.50 -8.69
CA SER A 61 12.25 -4.19 -8.56
C SER A 61 11.65 -4.04 -7.16
N LEU A 62 12.47 -4.15 -6.11
CA LEU A 62 12.02 -3.93 -4.73
C LEU A 62 11.55 -2.49 -4.50
N ILE A 63 12.24 -1.50 -5.08
CA ILE A 63 11.83 -0.10 -5.02
C ILE A 63 10.47 0.10 -5.71
N ASP A 64 10.27 -0.47 -6.90
CA ASP A 64 8.99 -0.35 -7.63
C ASP A 64 7.84 -1.03 -6.88
N MET A 65 8.06 -2.23 -6.33
CA MET A 65 7.07 -2.93 -5.50
C MET A 65 6.73 -2.15 -4.23
N ALA A 66 7.76 -1.63 -3.53
CA ALA A 66 7.59 -0.84 -2.31
C ALA A 66 6.87 0.48 -2.58
N THR A 67 7.18 1.13 -3.70
CA THR A 67 6.50 2.34 -4.15
C THR A 67 5.04 2.05 -4.46
N SER A 68 4.75 0.99 -5.22
CA SER A 68 3.39 0.59 -5.56
C SER A 68 2.52 0.37 -4.31
N ILE A 69 3.04 -0.33 -3.30
CA ILE A 69 2.28 -0.60 -2.07
C ILE A 69 2.03 0.65 -1.22
N GLU A 70 2.98 1.59 -1.17
CA GLU A 70 2.81 2.86 -0.45
C GLU A 70 1.85 3.81 -1.21
N LEU A 71 1.85 3.81 -2.55
CA LEU A 71 0.84 4.51 -3.35
C LEU A 71 -0.57 3.95 -3.09
N MET A 72 -0.71 2.62 -3.06
CA MET A 72 -1.94 1.93 -2.75
C MET A 72 -2.43 2.25 -1.32
N HIS A 73 -1.53 2.28 -0.35
CA HIS A 73 -1.86 2.69 1.00
C HIS A 73 -2.24 4.18 1.09
N THR A 74 -1.57 5.03 0.32
CA THR A 74 -1.86 6.48 0.35
C THR A 74 -3.24 6.78 -0.24
N TYR A 75 -3.63 6.11 -1.35
CA TYR A 75 -4.97 6.31 -1.90
C TYR A 75 -6.04 5.92 -0.90
N SER A 76 -5.87 4.78 -0.19
CA SER A 76 -6.86 4.35 0.80
C SER A 76 -7.05 5.37 1.91
N LEU A 77 -5.96 5.95 2.41
CA LEU A 77 -6.04 7.00 3.44
C LEU A 77 -6.72 8.28 2.94
N ILE A 78 -6.50 8.68 1.68
CA ILE A 78 -7.17 9.85 1.11
C ILE A 78 -8.69 9.63 1.03
N HIS A 79 -9.12 8.43 0.61
CA HIS A 79 -10.53 8.09 0.53
C HIS A 79 -11.15 7.89 1.90
N ASP A 80 -10.45 7.27 2.85
CA ASP A 80 -10.90 7.12 4.23
C ASP A 80 -11.17 8.48 4.90
N ASP A 81 -10.33 9.50 4.63
CA ASP A 81 -10.46 10.84 5.22
C ASP A 81 -11.66 11.65 4.69
N LEU A 82 -12.34 11.21 3.60
CA LEU A 82 -13.43 11.97 3.00
C LEU A 82 -14.61 12.18 3.96
N PRO A 83 -15.38 13.28 3.80
CA PRO A 83 -16.55 13.55 4.66
C PRO A 83 -17.63 12.46 4.65
N SER A 84 -17.70 11.64 3.59
CA SER A 84 -18.62 10.50 3.47
C SER A 84 -18.07 9.21 4.08
N MET A 85 -16.86 9.25 4.64
CA MET A 85 -16.16 8.14 5.28
C MET A 85 -15.84 8.53 6.73
N ASP A 86 -14.56 8.53 7.15
CA ASP A 86 -14.15 8.85 8.52
C ASP A 86 -14.23 10.38 8.85
N ASN A 87 -14.40 11.25 7.83
CA ASN A 87 -14.46 12.71 7.93
C ASN A 87 -13.28 13.32 8.71
N ASP A 88 -12.08 12.82 8.46
CA ASP A 88 -10.86 13.26 9.13
C ASP A 88 -10.28 14.52 8.47
N ASN A 89 -10.15 15.61 9.24
CA ASN A 89 -9.60 16.88 8.75
C ASN A 89 -8.08 16.95 8.80
N ILE A 90 -7.42 16.04 9.52
CA ILE A 90 -5.96 16.04 9.73
C ILE A 90 -5.42 14.62 9.51
N ARG A 91 -4.41 14.49 8.65
CA ARG A 91 -3.68 13.25 8.40
C ARG A 91 -2.17 13.49 8.48
N ARG A 92 -1.44 12.69 9.27
CA ARG A 92 0.02 12.81 9.44
C ARG A 92 0.49 14.22 9.84
N GLY A 93 -0.30 14.90 10.70
CA GLY A 93 0.02 16.23 11.20
C GLY A 93 -0.23 17.40 10.23
N GLN A 94 -0.82 17.15 9.08
CA GLN A 94 -1.23 18.17 8.11
C GLN A 94 -2.70 18.01 7.71
N ALA A 95 -3.29 19.02 7.06
CA ALA A 95 -4.66 18.94 6.57
C ALA A 95 -4.83 17.73 5.64
N SER A 96 -5.93 16.99 5.79
CA SER A 96 -6.28 15.90 4.87
C SER A 96 -6.46 16.42 3.45
N ASN A 97 -6.39 15.53 2.46
CA ASN A 97 -6.36 15.93 1.05
C ASN A 97 -7.61 16.72 0.64
N HIS A 98 -8.80 16.28 1.07
CA HIS A 98 -10.06 16.94 0.75
C HIS A 98 -10.17 18.35 1.38
N VAL A 99 -9.58 18.57 2.56
CA VAL A 99 -9.51 19.89 3.19
C VAL A 99 -8.54 20.83 2.46
N LYS A 100 -7.39 20.30 2.02
CA LYS A 100 -6.35 21.06 1.32
C LYS A 100 -6.77 21.47 -0.08
N PHE A 101 -7.43 20.57 -0.82
CA PHE A 101 -7.75 20.78 -2.25
C PHE A 101 -9.26 20.90 -2.51
N ASN A 102 -10.05 19.97 -2.21
CA ASN A 102 -11.50 19.76 -2.12
C ASN A 102 -11.82 18.26 -2.30
N GLU A 103 -13.07 17.85 -2.03
CA GLU A 103 -13.50 16.45 -2.10
C GLU A 103 -13.33 15.84 -3.50
N ALA A 104 -13.78 16.53 -4.55
CA ALA A 104 -13.66 16.03 -5.93
C ALA A 104 -12.20 15.79 -6.32
N THR A 105 -11.29 16.70 -5.94
CA THR A 105 -9.86 16.52 -6.20
C THR A 105 -9.29 15.35 -5.38
N ALA A 106 -9.72 15.18 -4.12
CA ALA A 106 -9.29 14.07 -3.27
C ALA A 106 -9.71 12.71 -3.84
N ILE A 107 -10.97 12.58 -4.31
CA ILE A 107 -11.46 11.36 -4.97
C ILE A 107 -10.58 11.03 -6.18
N LEU A 108 -10.41 11.99 -7.10
CA LEU A 108 -9.60 11.80 -8.32
C LEU A 108 -8.13 11.54 -7.99
N THR A 109 -7.61 12.09 -6.89
CA THR A 109 -6.23 11.84 -6.44
C THR A 109 -6.07 10.39 -5.97
N GLY A 110 -7.01 9.86 -5.22
CA GLY A 110 -7.01 8.45 -4.82
C GLY A 110 -7.07 7.51 -6.03
N ASP A 111 -7.98 7.78 -6.98
CA ASP A 111 -8.09 6.99 -8.22
C ASP A 111 -6.78 7.01 -9.03
N ALA A 112 -6.16 8.18 -9.15
CA ALA A 112 -4.90 8.33 -9.88
C ALA A 112 -3.72 7.61 -9.18
N LEU A 113 -3.64 7.64 -7.86
CA LEU A 113 -2.62 6.91 -7.08
C LEU A 113 -2.80 5.40 -7.19
N GLN A 114 -4.04 4.90 -7.16
CA GLN A 114 -4.34 3.49 -7.36
C GLN A 114 -3.93 3.02 -8.76
N ALA A 115 -4.26 3.79 -9.80
CA ALA A 115 -3.85 3.50 -11.18
C ALA A 115 -2.32 3.49 -11.32
N LEU A 116 -1.63 4.51 -10.76
CA LEU A 116 -0.17 4.62 -10.78
C LEU A 116 0.51 3.46 -10.02
N ALA A 117 -0.09 2.94 -8.95
CA ALA A 117 0.45 1.79 -8.23
C ALA A 117 0.56 0.55 -9.14
N TYR A 118 -0.48 0.26 -9.93
CA TYR A 118 -0.43 -0.84 -10.91
C TYR A 118 0.53 -0.55 -12.06
N GLU A 119 0.52 0.68 -12.59
CA GLU A 119 1.42 1.11 -13.65
C GLU A 119 2.90 0.96 -13.24
N THR A 120 3.23 1.28 -11.99
CA THR A 120 4.60 1.15 -11.45
C THR A 120 5.10 -0.29 -11.54
N ILE A 121 4.28 -1.28 -11.16
CA ILE A 121 4.64 -2.71 -11.30
C ILE A 121 4.70 -3.12 -12.78
N ALA A 122 3.69 -2.76 -13.55
CA ALA A 122 3.60 -3.15 -14.96
C ALA A 122 4.79 -2.62 -15.79
N SER A 123 5.26 -1.42 -15.47
CA SER A 123 6.36 -0.73 -16.17
C SER A 123 7.74 -1.00 -15.57
N SER A 124 7.86 -1.76 -14.48
CA SER A 124 9.14 -2.08 -13.86
C SER A 124 10.05 -2.82 -14.84
N PRO A 125 11.27 -2.31 -15.15
CA PRO A 125 12.09 -2.88 -16.23
C PRO A 125 12.68 -4.25 -15.87
N ASP A 126 12.96 -4.48 -14.59
CA ASP A 126 13.67 -5.66 -14.11
C ASP A 126 12.74 -6.80 -13.68
N LEU A 127 11.43 -6.57 -13.59
CA LEU A 127 10.46 -7.63 -13.33
C LEU A 127 10.13 -8.39 -14.62
N ILE A 128 10.19 -9.71 -14.59
CA ILE A 128 9.73 -10.56 -15.69
C ILE A 128 8.20 -10.53 -15.79
N HIS A 129 7.64 -10.91 -16.93
CA HIS A 129 6.20 -10.84 -17.18
C HIS A 129 5.36 -11.58 -16.13
N GLU A 130 5.80 -12.77 -15.72
CA GLU A 130 5.12 -13.57 -14.70
C GLU A 130 5.06 -12.85 -13.36
N GLN A 131 6.18 -12.29 -12.92
CA GLN A 131 6.24 -11.51 -11.67
C GLN A 131 5.32 -10.29 -11.72
N LYS A 132 5.25 -9.58 -12.86
CA LYS A 132 4.34 -8.44 -13.04
C LYS A 132 2.88 -8.87 -12.90
N ILE A 133 2.49 -9.93 -13.60
CA ILE A 133 1.11 -10.44 -13.60
C ILE A 133 0.72 -10.90 -12.20
N GLU A 134 1.53 -11.73 -11.55
CA GLU A 134 1.22 -12.25 -10.23
C GLU A 134 1.22 -11.13 -9.17
N SER A 135 2.11 -10.15 -9.27
CA SER A 135 2.12 -8.98 -8.39
C SER A 135 0.85 -8.13 -8.53
N ILE A 136 0.42 -7.84 -9.76
CA ILE A 136 -0.81 -7.08 -10.03
C ILE A 136 -2.04 -7.87 -9.52
N LYS A 137 -2.10 -9.19 -9.75
CA LYS A 137 -3.18 -10.06 -9.25
C LYS A 137 -3.25 -10.04 -7.72
N ALA A 138 -2.12 -10.21 -7.03
CA ALA A 138 -2.04 -10.20 -5.59
C ALA A 138 -2.47 -8.85 -5.01
N LEU A 139 -1.95 -7.75 -5.55
CA LEU A 139 -2.25 -6.40 -5.10
C LEU A 139 -3.73 -6.04 -5.34
N SER A 140 -4.26 -6.33 -6.54
CA SER A 140 -5.67 -6.07 -6.87
C SER A 140 -6.64 -6.89 -6.01
N SER A 141 -6.31 -8.15 -5.71
CA SER A 141 -7.10 -8.99 -4.83
C SER A 141 -7.11 -8.47 -3.39
N ALA A 142 -5.93 -8.05 -2.87
CA ALA A 142 -5.80 -7.55 -1.51
C ALA A 142 -6.48 -6.18 -1.31
N CYS A 143 -6.49 -5.33 -2.33
CA CYS A 143 -7.10 -4.00 -2.25
C CYS A 143 -8.56 -3.97 -2.67
N GLY A 144 -9.02 -4.95 -3.46
CA GLY A 144 -10.35 -4.97 -4.07
C GLY A 144 -11.48 -5.42 -3.14
N HIS A 145 -12.60 -5.84 -3.77
CA HIS A 145 -13.85 -6.23 -3.11
C HIS A 145 -13.76 -7.49 -2.23
N LYS A 146 -12.63 -8.18 -2.19
CA LYS A 146 -12.35 -9.33 -1.30
C LYS A 146 -11.34 -9.00 -0.20
N GLY A 147 -10.82 -7.78 -0.19
CA GLY A 147 -9.76 -7.32 0.70
C GLY A 147 -10.09 -5.97 1.34
N MET A 148 -9.20 -5.00 1.16
CA MET A 148 -9.22 -3.71 1.86
C MET A 148 -10.53 -2.94 1.69
N ILE A 149 -11.10 -2.87 0.46
CA ILE A 149 -12.38 -2.18 0.22
C ILE A 149 -13.52 -2.85 0.98
N LEU A 150 -13.58 -4.20 1.02
CA LEU A 150 -14.58 -4.90 1.83
C LEU A 150 -14.37 -4.66 3.33
N GLY A 151 -13.10 -4.62 3.77
CA GLY A 151 -12.76 -4.29 5.15
C GLY A 151 -13.22 -2.89 5.55
N GLN A 152 -13.07 -1.91 4.66
CA GLN A 152 -13.55 -0.54 4.86
C GLN A 152 -15.09 -0.49 4.93
N GLN A 153 -15.82 -1.26 4.07
CA GLN A 153 -17.27 -1.34 4.16
C GLN A 153 -17.71 -1.91 5.50
N TYR A 154 -17.08 -2.99 5.97
CA TYR A 154 -17.40 -3.57 7.28
C TYR A 154 -17.08 -2.63 8.45
N ASP A 155 -16.08 -1.77 8.30
CA ASP A 155 -15.72 -0.77 9.30
C ASP A 155 -16.84 0.30 9.43
N LEU A 156 -17.32 0.81 8.30
CA LEU A 156 -18.48 1.72 8.24
C LEU A 156 -19.77 1.06 8.76
N ASP A 157 -20.03 -0.21 8.43
CA ASP A 157 -21.17 -0.96 8.92
C ASP A 157 -21.08 -1.16 10.46
N ALA A 158 -19.87 -1.30 10.99
CA ALA A 158 -19.63 -1.43 12.43
C ALA A 158 -19.94 -0.13 13.20
N GLU A 159 -19.65 1.04 12.62
CA GLU A 159 -20.02 2.33 13.20
C GLU A 159 -21.54 2.48 13.36
N ASN A 160 -22.31 1.86 12.45
CA ASN A 160 -23.76 1.83 12.48
C ASN A 160 -24.34 0.66 13.31
N ASN A 161 -23.49 -0.15 13.98
CA ASN A 161 -23.86 -1.39 14.67
C ASN A 161 -24.49 -2.48 13.76
N GLU A 162 -24.20 -2.46 12.46
CA GLU A 162 -24.66 -3.44 11.48
C GLU A 162 -23.67 -4.61 11.31
N TYR A 163 -22.42 -4.44 11.77
CA TYR A 163 -21.36 -5.45 11.74
C TYR A 163 -20.54 -5.40 13.04
N ASN A 164 -20.10 -6.57 13.57
CA ASN A 164 -19.42 -6.62 14.86
C ASN A 164 -18.19 -7.52 14.94
N ASP A 165 -17.75 -8.11 13.82
CA ASP A 165 -16.50 -8.90 13.77
C ASP A 165 -15.29 -8.00 13.51
N ILE A 166 -14.81 -7.36 14.58
CA ILE A 166 -13.65 -6.44 14.54
C ILE A 166 -12.40 -7.14 14.00
N GLN A 167 -12.21 -8.43 14.31
CA GLN A 167 -11.05 -9.18 13.82
C GLN A 167 -11.09 -9.30 12.29
N LYS A 168 -12.26 -9.52 11.71
CA LYS A 168 -12.46 -9.60 10.27
C LYS A 168 -12.27 -8.26 9.57
N ILE A 169 -12.75 -7.17 10.17
CA ILE A 169 -12.49 -5.80 9.68
C ILE A 169 -10.99 -5.58 9.56
N HIS A 170 -10.27 -5.80 10.63
CA HIS A 170 -8.83 -5.60 10.67
C HIS A 170 -8.05 -6.50 9.71
N GLU A 171 -8.42 -7.79 9.62
CA GLU A 171 -7.82 -8.71 8.65
C GLU A 171 -7.92 -8.16 7.23
N LEU A 172 -9.10 -7.68 6.85
CA LEU A 172 -9.37 -7.21 5.50
C LEU A 172 -8.84 -5.79 5.25
N LYS A 173 -9.19 -4.82 6.11
CA LYS A 173 -8.82 -3.40 5.94
C LYS A 173 -7.31 -3.20 6.00
N THR A 174 -6.62 -3.89 6.89
CA THR A 174 -5.18 -3.68 7.15
C THR A 174 -4.33 -4.91 6.82
N GLY A 175 -4.74 -6.09 7.24
CA GLY A 175 -3.95 -7.32 7.18
C GLY A 175 -3.62 -7.76 5.75
N LYS A 176 -4.58 -7.67 4.82
CA LYS A 176 -4.39 -8.10 3.43
C LYS A 176 -3.24 -7.35 2.72
N LEU A 177 -3.16 -6.04 2.89
CA LEU A 177 -2.09 -5.26 2.27
C LEU A 177 -0.72 -5.51 2.91
N ILE A 178 -0.67 -5.78 4.22
CA ILE A 178 0.56 -6.20 4.92
C ILE A 178 1.01 -7.58 4.43
N GLN A 179 0.09 -8.51 4.26
CA GLN A 179 0.38 -9.84 3.74
C GLN A 179 0.98 -9.78 2.34
N VAL A 180 0.40 -8.98 1.45
CA VAL A 180 0.95 -8.75 0.11
C VAL A 180 2.33 -8.09 0.17
N ALA A 181 2.57 -7.13 1.07
CA ALA A 181 3.88 -6.52 1.22
C ALA A 181 5.00 -7.55 1.51
N ILE A 182 4.69 -8.61 2.22
CA ILE A 182 5.66 -9.66 2.55
C ILE A 182 5.83 -10.66 1.41
N THR A 183 4.74 -11.00 0.70
CA THR A 183 4.78 -12.06 -0.33
C THR A 183 5.21 -11.54 -1.70
N LEU A 184 4.99 -10.25 -2.00
CA LEU A 184 5.19 -9.65 -3.32
C LEU A 184 6.57 -9.94 -3.93
N PRO A 185 7.71 -9.82 -3.19
CA PRO A 185 9.04 -10.09 -3.74
C PRO A 185 9.29 -11.55 -4.15
N HIS A 186 8.39 -12.47 -3.80
CA HIS A 186 8.53 -13.91 -4.04
C HIS A 186 7.55 -14.47 -5.08
N LEU A 187 6.66 -13.61 -5.62
CA LEU A 187 5.67 -14.04 -6.61
C LEU A 187 6.30 -14.25 -7.99
N GLY A 188 5.76 -15.23 -8.73
CA GLY A 188 6.21 -15.52 -10.10
C GLY A 188 7.55 -16.26 -10.22
N ASN A 189 8.07 -16.83 -9.15
CA ASN A 189 9.26 -17.67 -9.13
C ASN A 189 8.86 -19.14 -8.97
N GLU A 190 9.15 -20.00 -9.94
CA GLU A 190 8.75 -21.42 -9.97
C GLU A 190 9.29 -22.30 -8.82
N LYS A 191 10.27 -21.81 -8.04
CA LYS A 191 11.05 -22.65 -7.09
C LYS A 191 10.66 -22.50 -5.61
N GLN A 192 9.61 -21.73 -5.24
CA GLN A 192 9.45 -21.27 -3.85
C GLN A 192 8.08 -21.58 -3.19
N ASP A 193 7.36 -22.60 -3.57
CA ASP A 193 6.04 -22.91 -2.99
C ASP A 193 6.06 -23.03 -1.46
N ASN A 194 7.07 -23.65 -0.86
CA ASN A 194 7.19 -23.80 0.59
C ASN A 194 7.56 -22.47 1.29
N GLU A 195 8.44 -21.65 0.69
CA GLU A 195 8.82 -20.35 1.25
C GLU A 195 7.66 -19.36 1.15
N GLN A 196 6.91 -19.38 0.07
CA GLN A 196 5.71 -18.55 -0.11
C GLN A 196 4.64 -18.88 0.94
N MET A 197 4.43 -20.15 1.28
CA MET A 197 3.51 -20.55 2.34
C MET A 197 3.94 -20.01 3.71
N ILE A 198 5.21 -20.12 4.06
CA ILE A 198 5.76 -19.59 5.32
C ILE A 198 5.60 -18.07 5.38
N LEU A 199 5.95 -17.36 4.30
CA LEU A 199 5.83 -15.90 4.21
C LEU A 199 4.36 -15.43 4.28
N HIS A 200 3.46 -16.20 3.69
CA HIS A 200 2.02 -15.97 3.79
C HIS A 200 1.53 -16.05 5.24
N ASP A 201 1.94 -17.07 5.99
CA ASP A 201 1.56 -17.28 7.40
C ASP A 201 2.18 -16.19 8.30
N VAL A 202 3.45 -15.84 8.06
CA VAL A 202 4.12 -14.71 8.73
C VAL A 202 3.38 -13.40 8.45
N GLY A 203 2.99 -13.16 7.20
CA GLY A 203 2.22 -11.98 6.80
C GLY A 203 0.86 -11.88 7.49
N LYS A 204 0.17 -13.01 7.63
CA LYS A 204 -1.10 -13.10 8.37
C LYS A 204 -0.91 -12.79 9.85
N GLY A 205 0.12 -13.36 10.48
CA GLY A 205 0.44 -13.12 11.89
C GLY A 205 0.83 -11.66 12.17
N LEU A 206 1.68 -11.06 11.33
CA LEU A 206 2.09 -9.67 11.45
C LEU A 206 0.93 -8.70 11.18
N GLY A 207 0.07 -9.00 10.21
CA GLY A 207 -1.12 -8.21 9.92
C GLY A 207 -2.02 -8.08 11.15
N LEU A 208 -2.26 -9.18 11.86
CA LEU A 208 -3.04 -9.18 13.12
C LEU A 208 -2.29 -8.50 14.28
N SER A 209 -0.97 -8.60 14.36
CA SER A 209 -0.17 -8.00 15.44
C SER A 209 -0.04 -6.49 15.33
N LEU A 210 0.10 -5.95 14.12
CA LEU A 210 0.25 -4.50 13.88
C LEU A 210 -1.05 -3.70 14.14
N ILE A 211 -2.16 -4.38 14.31
CA ILE A 211 -3.45 -3.79 14.68
C ILE A 211 -3.50 -3.42 16.17
N HIS A 212 -2.67 -4.06 17.00
CA HIS A 212 -2.62 -3.86 18.45
C HIS A 212 -1.56 -2.84 18.90
N ILE A 213 -0.89 -2.14 17.97
CA ILE A 213 0.12 -1.12 18.22
C ILE A 213 -0.41 0.26 17.82
#